data_b922d56c3cbf38c5682d7ca6a0659c5e
#
_entry.id   b922d56c3cbf38c5682d7ca6a0659c5e
#
_cell.length_a   1.000
_cell.length_b   1.000
_cell.length_c   1.000
_cell.angle_alpha   90.00
_cell.angle_beta   90.00
_cell.angle_gamma   90.00
#
_symmetry.space_group_name_H-M   'P 1'
#
loop_
_entity.id
_entity.type
_entity.pdbx_description
1 polymer ?
#
loop_
_entity_poly.entity_id
_entity_poly.type
_entity_poly.pdbx_seq_one_letter_code
_entity_poly.pdbx_strand_id
1 'polypeptide(L)'
;MAHPEQQRFFEQLAILFPDHFIDNVNVLEIGSQDINGTVRDFFQPDANYLGLDLGIAKGVDWTIPGELVELPDQWARVCISTECFEHAETWPQILLNMIRITQENGLLILSIAGHGRASHGTVDSDVESSPLTTSYYKNLGPDDITEKIRLGHYFKRHGFQVNSEAGDTYFWGIRSAGCVNTFDDGWQSPLDRLARAQGQLSQAVNRHNEMKAQLKRAEEALETCQQKLEAIQVEIEVEIQKSQQQTSVMKESIRALEQEIYGLKNSRIWRLTAPLRKLKDGLTQA
;
A
#
# COMPACT_ATOMS: atom_id res chain seq x y z
N MET A 1 -8.32 -1.93 -7.33
CA MET A 1 -7.68 -0.84 -8.11
C MET A 1 -8.46 -0.64 -9.42
N ALA A 2 -9.15 0.49 -9.56
CA ALA A 2 -10.02 0.72 -10.75
C ALA A 2 -9.18 1.18 -11.96
N HIS A 3 -8.48 0.24 -12.61
CA HIS A 3 -7.74 0.48 -13.84
C HIS A 3 -8.68 0.52 -15.07
N PRO A 4 -8.23 1.03 -16.24
CA PRO A 4 -9.10 1.26 -17.40
C PRO A 4 -9.87 0.02 -17.88
N GLU A 5 -9.29 -1.17 -17.78
CA GLU A 5 -9.92 -2.43 -18.19
C GLU A 5 -11.08 -2.79 -17.26
N GLN A 6 -10.92 -2.59 -15.95
CA GLN A 6 -11.97 -2.78 -14.97
C GLN A 6 -13.09 -1.76 -15.17
N GLN A 7 -12.79 -0.51 -15.46
CA GLN A 7 -13.78 0.53 -15.77
C GLN A 7 -14.62 0.11 -17.00
N ARG A 8 -13.98 -0.35 -18.07
CA ARG A 8 -14.70 -0.86 -19.27
C ARG A 8 -15.60 -2.06 -18.95
N PHE A 9 -15.16 -2.94 -18.05
CA PHE A 9 -15.99 -4.07 -17.62
C PHE A 9 -17.25 -3.57 -16.89
N PHE A 10 -17.15 -2.60 -16.00
CA PHE A 10 -18.31 -2.00 -15.33
C PHE A 10 -19.22 -1.23 -16.29
N GLU A 11 -18.68 -0.50 -17.26
CA GLU A 11 -19.46 0.13 -18.34
C GLU A 11 -20.28 -0.90 -19.13
N GLN A 12 -19.70 -2.05 -19.47
CA GLN A 12 -20.41 -3.14 -20.13
C GLN A 12 -21.51 -3.73 -19.27
N LEU A 13 -21.26 -3.91 -17.96
CA LEU A 13 -22.27 -4.41 -17.04
C LEU A 13 -23.42 -3.42 -16.86
N ALA A 14 -23.15 -2.12 -16.81
CA ALA A 14 -24.20 -1.09 -16.73
C ALA A 14 -25.10 -1.09 -17.97
N ILE A 15 -24.55 -1.38 -19.15
CA ILE A 15 -25.34 -1.54 -20.39
C ILE A 15 -26.15 -2.84 -20.38
N LEU A 16 -25.55 -3.95 -19.89
CA LEU A 16 -26.20 -5.27 -19.90
C LEU A 16 -27.24 -5.44 -18.80
N PHE A 17 -27.10 -4.74 -17.68
CA PHE A 17 -27.92 -4.87 -16.48
C PHE A 17 -28.33 -3.48 -15.93
N PRO A 18 -28.94 -2.60 -16.73
CA PRO A 18 -29.20 -1.21 -16.35
C PRO A 18 -30.01 -1.07 -15.05
N ASP A 19 -30.93 -2.00 -14.78
CA ASP A 19 -31.76 -2.00 -13.57
C ASP A 19 -30.97 -2.21 -12.25
N HIS A 20 -29.68 -2.49 -12.34
CA HIS A 20 -28.78 -2.67 -11.18
C HIS A 20 -27.95 -1.42 -10.88
N PHE A 21 -27.96 -0.44 -11.79
CA PHE A 21 -27.17 0.80 -11.68
C PHE A 21 -28.05 2.05 -11.59
N ILE A 22 -29.31 1.87 -11.13
CA ILE A 22 -30.28 2.93 -10.93
C ILE A 22 -30.25 3.51 -9.51
N ASP A 23 -31.09 4.52 -9.28
CA ASP A 23 -31.23 5.19 -8.00
C ASP A 23 -31.79 4.26 -6.89
N ASN A 24 -31.49 4.60 -5.64
CA ASN A 24 -32.02 3.93 -4.44
C ASN A 24 -31.71 2.42 -4.33
N VAL A 25 -30.66 1.95 -4.94
CA VAL A 25 -30.22 0.55 -4.78
C VAL A 25 -29.27 0.39 -3.59
N ASN A 26 -29.36 -0.74 -2.89
CA ASN A 26 -28.36 -1.13 -1.91
C ASN A 26 -27.17 -1.78 -2.63
N VAL A 27 -26.00 -1.22 -2.46
CA VAL A 27 -24.73 -1.72 -3.00
C VAL A 27 -23.81 -2.07 -1.85
N LEU A 28 -23.21 -3.27 -1.91
CA LEU A 28 -22.18 -3.71 -1.01
C LEU A 28 -20.88 -3.89 -1.80
N GLU A 29 -19.81 -3.24 -1.39
CA GLU A 29 -18.47 -3.48 -1.91
C GLU A 29 -17.55 -4.03 -0.81
N ILE A 30 -16.90 -5.17 -1.05
CA ILE A 30 -15.90 -5.77 -0.17
C ILE A 30 -14.51 -5.59 -0.79
N GLY A 31 -13.58 -5.00 -0.04
CA GLY A 31 -12.30 -4.52 -0.55
C GLY A 31 -12.45 -3.13 -1.18
N SER A 32 -13.14 -2.21 -0.49
CA SER A 32 -13.56 -0.91 -1.06
C SER A 32 -12.51 0.20 -0.92
N GLN A 33 -11.32 -0.08 -0.39
CA GLN A 33 -10.28 0.94 -0.25
C GLN A 33 -9.92 1.54 -1.61
N ASP A 34 -10.13 2.85 -1.75
CA ASP A 34 -9.77 3.61 -2.94
C ASP A 34 -8.27 3.95 -2.94
N ILE A 35 -7.46 3.03 -3.49
CA ILE A 35 -6.01 3.22 -3.65
C ILE A 35 -5.72 3.95 -4.97
N ASN A 36 -6.32 3.48 -6.08
CA ASN A 36 -6.06 4.01 -7.42
C ASN A 36 -7.33 4.16 -8.26
N GLY A 37 -8.44 4.50 -7.61
CA GLY A 37 -9.75 4.66 -8.21
C GLY A 37 -10.81 3.77 -7.58
N THR A 38 -12.07 4.02 -7.90
CA THR A 38 -13.24 3.35 -7.32
C THR A 38 -14.24 3.00 -8.40
N VAL A 39 -15.03 1.97 -8.15
CA VAL A 39 -16.21 1.62 -8.97
C VAL A 39 -17.50 2.24 -8.42
N ARG A 40 -17.41 2.92 -7.28
CA ARG A 40 -18.54 3.64 -6.66
C ARG A 40 -19.16 4.67 -7.62
N ASP A 41 -18.35 5.28 -8.48
CA ASP A 41 -18.78 6.31 -9.43
C ASP A 41 -19.74 5.81 -10.52
N PHE A 42 -19.91 4.49 -10.67
CA PHE A 42 -20.94 3.89 -11.53
C PHE A 42 -22.34 3.97 -10.95
N PHE A 43 -22.45 4.25 -9.66
CA PHE A 43 -23.74 4.32 -8.96
C PHE A 43 -24.13 5.76 -8.69
N GLN A 44 -25.45 6.01 -8.71
CA GLN A 44 -25.98 7.35 -8.46
C GLN A 44 -25.72 7.80 -7.02
N PRO A 45 -25.64 9.11 -6.74
CA PRO A 45 -25.34 9.64 -5.41
C PRO A 45 -26.33 9.23 -4.30
N ASP A 46 -27.53 8.83 -4.66
CA ASP A 46 -28.57 8.37 -3.74
C ASP A 46 -28.63 6.83 -3.60
N ALA A 47 -27.72 6.10 -4.23
CA ALA A 47 -27.52 4.69 -3.92
C ALA A 47 -27.04 4.54 -2.47
N ASN A 48 -27.63 3.58 -1.77
CA ASN A 48 -27.17 3.20 -0.43
C ASN A 48 -25.92 2.33 -0.56
N TYR A 49 -24.77 2.98 -0.81
CA TYR A 49 -23.48 2.31 -1.05
C TYR A 49 -22.73 2.11 0.26
N LEU A 50 -22.43 0.86 0.57
CA LEU A 50 -21.67 0.44 1.74
C LEU A 50 -20.36 -0.21 1.30
N GLY A 51 -19.25 0.49 1.50
CA GLY A 51 -17.91 0.00 1.22
C GLY A 51 -17.25 -0.57 2.48
N LEU A 52 -16.74 -1.78 2.39
CA LEU A 52 -16.10 -2.50 3.49
C LEU A 52 -14.65 -2.82 3.16
N ASP A 53 -13.78 -2.70 4.19
CA ASP A 53 -12.39 -3.14 4.11
C ASP A 53 -11.86 -3.50 5.51
N LEU A 54 -10.59 -3.92 5.59
CA LEU A 54 -9.91 -4.31 6.84
C LEU A 54 -9.45 -3.11 7.68
N GLY A 55 -9.34 -1.92 7.10
CA GLY A 55 -8.84 -0.72 7.77
C GLY A 55 -9.56 0.55 7.34
N ILE A 56 -9.39 1.61 8.14
CA ILE A 56 -9.93 2.94 7.85
C ILE A 56 -9.13 3.55 6.70
N ALA A 57 -9.82 3.83 5.58
CA ALA A 57 -9.23 4.41 4.39
C ALA A 57 -10.26 5.17 3.56
N LYS A 58 -9.82 5.85 2.51
CA LYS A 58 -10.72 6.47 1.53
C LYS A 58 -11.58 5.38 0.87
N GLY A 59 -12.89 5.61 0.75
CA GLY A 59 -13.83 4.66 0.16
C GLY A 59 -14.37 3.59 1.13
N VAL A 60 -13.86 3.53 2.37
CA VAL A 60 -14.28 2.56 3.39
C VAL A 60 -15.28 3.21 4.35
N ASP A 61 -16.49 2.67 4.37
CA ASP A 61 -17.56 3.11 5.27
C ASP A 61 -17.58 2.29 6.57
N TRP A 62 -17.19 1.02 6.50
CA TRP A 62 -17.21 0.11 7.65
C TRP A 62 -15.99 -0.83 7.62
N THR A 63 -15.27 -0.93 8.74
CA THR A 63 -14.06 -1.75 8.89
C THR A 63 -14.41 -3.11 9.48
N ILE A 64 -14.45 -4.14 8.60
CA ILE A 64 -14.78 -5.52 8.96
C ILE A 64 -14.24 -6.50 7.89
N PRO A 65 -13.75 -7.70 8.26
CA PRO A 65 -13.44 -8.75 7.30
C PRO A 65 -14.70 -9.19 6.52
N GLY A 66 -14.56 -9.38 5.21
CA GLY A 66 -15.70 -9.66 4.31
C GLY A 66 -16.48 -10.94 4.65
N GLU A 67 -15.81 -11.97 5.17
CA GLU A 67 -16.45 -13.21 5.63
C GLU A 67 -17.26 -13.05 6.92
N LEU A 68 -17.03 -11.97 7.68
CA LEU A 68 -17.70 -11.71 8.96
C LEU A 68 -18.85 -10.69 8.85
N VAL A 69 -19.16 -10.22 7.65
CA VAL A 69 -20.24 -9.24 7.44
C VAL A 69 -21.60 -9.84 7.77
N GLU A 70 -22.27 -9.25 8.75
CA GLU A 70 -23.60 -9.69 9.26
C GLU A 70 -24.74 -8.83 8.74
N LEU A 71 -24.73 -8.46 7.45
CA LEU A 71 -25.90 -7.87 6.81
C LEU A 71 -27.00 -8.93 6.63
N PRO A 72 -28.30 -8.52 6.62
CA PRO A 72 -29.40 -9.43 6.34
C PRO A 72 -29.22 -10.18 5.01
N ASP A 73 -29.76 -11.38 4.95
CA ASP A 73 -29.88 -12.10 3.67
C ASP A 73 -30.62 -11.22 2.65
N GLN A 74 -30.12 -11.24 1.42
CA GLN A 74 -30.78 -10.52 0.32
C GLN A 74 -30.86 -8.98 0.55
N TRP A 75 -29.91 -8.41 1.26
CA TRP A 75 -29.88 -6.96 1.52
C TRP A 75 -29.46 -6.16 0.28
N ALA A 76 -28.42 -6.61 -0.46
CA ALA A 76 -27.83 -5.85 -1.54
C ALA A 76 -28.43 -6.20 -2.91
N ARG A 77 -28.82 -5.20 -3.68
CA ARG A 77 -29.16 -5.34 -5.10
C ARG A 77 -27.91 -5.64 -5.94
N VAL A 78 -26.79 -5.06 -5.57
CA VAL A 78 -25.48 -5.30 -6.18
C VAL A 78 -24.46 -5.59 -5.11
N CYS A 79 -23.72 -6.71 -5.24
CA CYS A 79 -22.54 -7.02 -4.45
C CYS A 79 -21.31 -6.98 -5.34
N ILE A 80 -20.26 -6.31 -4.88
CA ILE A 80 -19.04 -6.05 -5.63
C ILE A 80 -17.83 -6.46 -4.80
N SER A 81 -16.81 -7.01 -5.45
CA SER A 81 -15.47 -7.07 -4.89
C SER A 81 -14.45 -6.89 -6.02
N THR A 82 -13.57 -5.92 -5.87
CA THR A 82 -12.58 -5.58 -6.90
C THR A 82 -11.17 -5.63 -6.33
N GLU A 83 -10.28 -6.43 -6.98
CA GLU A 83 -8.87 -6.55 -6.62
C GLU A 83 -8.67 -6.86 -5.11
N CYS A 84 -9.48 -7.79 -4.59
CA CYS A 84 -9.50 -8.12 -3.17
C CYS A 84 -9.26 -9.62 -2.92
N PHE A 85 -9.84 -10.50 -3.72
CA PHE A 85 -9.83 -11.94 -3.47
C PHE A 85 -8.44 -12.56 -3.56
N GLU A 86 -7.57 -12.04 -4.42
CA GLU A 86 -6.17 -12.44 -4.53
C GLU A 86 -5.37 -12.18 -3.24
N HIS A 87 -5.83 -11.23 -2.42
CA HIS A 87 -5.21 -10.88 -1.13
C HIS A 87 -5.92 -11.53 0.08
N ALA A 88 -6.98 -12.30 -0.14
CA ALA A 88 -7.80 -12.90 0.91
C ALA A 88 -7.75 -14.42 0.86
N GLU A 89 -7.09 -15.08 1.81
CA GLU A 89 -7.09 -16.54 1.92
C GLU A 89 -8.51 -17.10 2.13
N THR A 90 -9.37 -16.31 2.75
CA THR A 90 -10.78 -16.60 3.05
C THR A 90 -11.73 -16.23 1.90
N TRP A 91 -11.24 -15.95 0.69
CA TRP A 91 -12.07 -15.55 -0.43
C TRP A 91 -13.28 -16.46 -0.73
N PRO A 92 -13.22 -17.80 -0.55
CA PRO A 92 -14.41 -18.64 -0.77
C PRO A 92 -15.54 -18.32 0.22
N GLN A 93 -15.20 -18.05 1.48
CA GLN A 93 -16.13 -17.67 2.53
C GLN A 93 -16.70 -16.26 2.27
N ILE A 94 -15.86 -15.34 1.81
CA ILE A 94 -16.29 -13.98 1.39
C ILE A 94 -17.30 -14.12 0.24
N LEU A 95 -17.00 -14.90 -0.80
CA LEU A 95 -17.88 -15.09 -1.93
C LEU A 95 -19.24 -15.72 -1.52
N LEU A 96 -19.24 -16.74 -0.67
CA LEU A 96 -20.47 -17.33 -0.14
C LEU A 96 -21.29 -16.30 0.67
N ASN A 97 -20.63 -15.46 1.45
CA ASN A 97 -21.29 -14.40 2.20
C ASN A 97 -21.88 -13.33 1.26
N MET A 98 -21.14 -12.93 0.22
CA MET A 98 -21.66 -12.02 -0.82
C MET A 98 -22.87 -12.61 -1.53
N ILE A 99 -22.84 -13.91 -1.87
CA ILE A 99 -23.99 -14.61 -2.48
C ILE A 99 -25.21 -14.57 -1.55
N ARG A 100 -25.01 -14.81 -0.25
CA ARG A 100 -26.10 -14.73 0.76
C ARG A 100 -26.72 -13.33 0.83
N ILE A 101 -25.87 -12.32 0.84
CA ILE A 101 -26.28 -10.91 0.97
C ILE A 101 -26.90 -10.38 -0.32
N THR A 102 -26.55 -10.91 -1.49
CA THR A 102 -27.12 -10.50 -2.77
C THR A 102 -28.61 -10.87 -2.84
N GLN A 103 -29.47 -9.95 -3.29
CA GLN A 103 -30.89 -10.18 -3.49
C GLN A 103 -31.19 -11.23 -4.58
N GLU A 104 -32.37 -11.84 -4.55
CA GLU A 104 -32.86 -12.57 -5.72
C GLU A 104 -32.89 -11.63 -6.93
N ASN A 105 -32.42 -12.12 -8.06
CA ASN A 105 -32.21 -11.32 -9.27
C ASN A 105 -31.20 -10.17 -9.08
N GLY A 106 -30.48 -10.10 -7.97
CA GLY A 106 -29.39 -9.17 -7.74
C GLY A 106 -28.13 -9.57 -8.53
N LEU A 107 -27.25 -8.62 -8.73
CA LEU A 107 -26.01 -8.77 -9.49
C LEU A 107 -24.82 -8.89 -8.54
N LEU A 108 -23.99 -9.92 -8.71
CA LEU A 108 -22.71 -10.07 -8.05
C LEU A 108 -21.59 -9.87 -9.08
N ILE A 109 -20.60 -9.05 -8.73
CA ILE A 109 -19.51 -8.65 -9.62
C ILE A 109 -18.18 -8.89 -8.91
N LEU A 110 -17.23 -9.50 -9.63
CA LEU A 110 -15.85 -9.66 -9.16
C LEU A 110 -14.88 -9.18 -10.22
N SER A 111 -13.80 -8.52 -9.77
CA SER A 111 -12.58 -8.31 -10.50
C SER A 111 -11.43 -8.83 -9.64
N ILE A 112 -10.56 -9.66 -10.19
CA ILE A 112 -9.55 -10.39 -9.43
C ILE A 112 -8.28 -10.46 -10.26
N ALA A 113 -7.10 -10.38 -9.64
CA ALA A 113 -5.84 -10.68 -10.32
C ALA A 113 -5.84 -12.14 -10.80
N GLY A 114 -5.88 -12.31 -12.12
CA GLY A 114 -5.93 -13.60 -12.81
C GLY A 114 -4.55 -14.24 -12.97
N HIS A 115 -4.55 -15.46 -13.51
CA HIS A 115 -3.31 -16.20 -13.77
C HIS A 115 -2.39 -15.41 -14.72
N GLY A 116 -1.12 -15.29 -14.33
CA GLY A 116 -0.09 -14.60 -15.10
C GLY A 116 0.12 -13.13 -14.69
N ARG A 117 -0.75 -12.55 -13.87
CA ARG A 117 -0.50 -11.21 -13.30
C ARG A 117 0.63 -11.26 -12.28
N ALA A 118 1.52 -10.28 -12.30
CA ALA A 118 2.60 -10.16 -11.33
C ALA A 118 2.05 -10.00 -9.91
N SER A 119 2.69 -10.65 -8.94
CA SER A 119 2.38 -10.47 -7.52
C SER A 119 2.56 -9.00 -7.11
N HIS A 120 1.62 -8.48 -6.35
CA HIS A 120 1.62 -7.11 -5.83
C HIS A 120 1.00 -7.08 -4.43
N GLY A 121 1.18 -5.98 -3.70
CA GLY A 121 0.63 -5.82 -2.36
C GLY A 121 1.18 -6.80 -1.33
N THR A 122 2.37 -7.36 -1.53
CA THR A 122 3.02 -8.27 -0.59
C THR A 122 4.30 -7.67 0.00
N VAL A 123 4.83 -8.27 1.09
CA VAL A 123 6.12 -7.84 1.69
C VAL A 123 7.30 -7.87 0.71
N ASP A 124 7.23 -8.70 -0.33
CA ASP A 124 8.27 -8.88 -1.34
C ASP A 124 8.01 -8.04 -2.62
N SER A 125 6.94 -7.25 -2.65
CA SER A 125 6.54 -6.43 -3.78
C SER A 125 6.11 -5.02 -3.35
N ASP A 126 5.17 -4.41 -4.06
CA ASP A 126 4.59 -3.11 -3.71
C ASP A 126 3.55 -3.24 -2.58
N VAL A 127 3.97 -3.02 -1.34
CA VAL A 127 3.12 -3.08 -0.14
C VAL A 127 1.99 -2.04 -0.20
N GLU A 128 2.19 -0.90 -0.87
CA GLU A 128 1.20 0.18 -0.95
C GLU A 128 -0.05 -0.23 -1.73
N SER A 129 0.07 -1.22 -2.62
CA SER A 129 -1.06 -1.77 -3.38
C SER A 129 -2.05 -2.59 -2.54
N SER A 130 -1.65 -3.10 -1.36
CA SER A 130 -2.53 -3.80 -0.41
C SER A 130 -1.95 -3.77 1.00
N PRO A 131 -1.98 -2.62 1.67
CA PRO A 131 -1.20 -2.38 2.89
C PRO A 131 -1.64 -3.21 4.09
N LEU A 132 -2.86 -3.79 4.06
CA LEU A 132 -3.43 -4.54 5.19
C LEU A 132 -3.35 -6.06 5.02
N THR A 133 -2.93 -6.56 3.84
CA THR A 133 -2.97 -7.99 3.50
C THR A 133 -1.68 -8.50 2.87
N THR A 134 -0.55 -8.02 3.35
CA THR A 134 0.77 -8.27 2.75
C THR A 134 1.30 -9.71 2.88
N SER A 135 0.63 -10.56 3.67
CA SER A 135 1.08 -11.93 3.98
C SER A 135 0.53 -13.01 3.05
N TYR A 136 -0.49 -12.70 2.24
CA TYR A 136 -1.12 -13.63 1.34
C TYR A 136 -1.34 -13.00 -0.04
N TYR A 137 -1.05 -13.77 -1.09
CA TYR A 137 -1.37 -13.43 -2.47
C TYR A 137 -1.53 -14.71 -3.30
N LYS A 138 -2.60 -14.78 -4.06
CA LYS A 138 -2.84 -15.87 -5.01
C LYS A 138 -3.65 -15.39 -6.20
N ASN A 139 -3.12 -15.51 -7.39
CA ASN A 139 -3.87 -15.27 -8.62
C ASN A 139 -5.01 -16.30 -8.74
N LEU A 140 -6.20 -15.86 -9.12
CA LEU A 140 -7.38 -16.69 -9.22
C LEU A 140 -7.97 -16.61 -10.63
N GLY A 141 -8.18 -17.79 -11.23
CA GLY A 141 -8.86 -17.94 -12.51
C GLY A 141 -10.30 -18.48 -12.36
N PRO A 142 -11.03 -18.60 -13.48
CA PRO A 142 -12.37 -19.20 -13.48
C PRO A 142 -12.41 -20.60 -12.84
N ASP A 143 -11.36 -21.41 -13.05
CA ASP A 143 -11.27 -22.77 -12.55
C ASP A 143 -11.15 -22.79 -11.01
N ASP A 144 -10.37 -21.89 -10.41
CA ASP A 144 -10.26 -21.80 -8.95
C ASP A 144 -11.63 -21.50 -8.31
N ILE A 145 -12.42 -20.64 -8.94
CA ILE A 145 -13.76 -20.28 -8.43
C ILE A 145 -14.73 -21.46 -8.62
N THR A 146 -14.77 -22.07 -9.81
CA THR A 146 -15.71 -23.16 -10.11
C THR A 146 -15.39 -24.44 -9.36
N GLU A 147 -14.14 -24.69 -9.01
CA GLU A 147 -13.73 -25.80 -8.14
C GLU A 147 -14.30 -25.67 -6.72
N LYS A 148 -14.38 -24.44 -6.21
CA LYS A 148 -14.82 -24.17 -4.84
C LYS A 148 -16.32 -23.90 -4.74
N ILE A 149 -16.92 -23.30 -5.78
CA ILE A 149 -18.31 -22.84 -5.75
C ILE A 149 -19.07 -23.38 -6.96
N ARG A 150 -20.17 -24.09 -6.72
CA ARG A 150 -21.09 -24.58 -7.77
C ARG A 150 -21.95 -23.40 -8.29
N LEU A 151 -21.40 -22.59 -9.19
CA LEU A 151 -22.03 -21.35 -9.66
C LEU A 151 -23.46 -21.54 -10.16
N GLY A 152 -23.74 -22.62 -10.90
CA GLY A 152 -25.10 -22.92 -11.39
C GLY A 152 -26.13 -23.22 -10.30
N HIS A 153 -25.68 -23.47 -9.06
CA HIS A 153 -26.57 -23.61 -7.91
C HIS A 153 -27.07 -22.24 -7.41
N TYR A 154 -26.19 -21.24 -7.47
CA TYR A 154 -26.46 -19.91 -6.93
C TYR A 154 -26.93 -18.88 -7.97
N PHE A 155 -26.49 -19.02 -9.22
CA PHE A 155 -26.72 -18.05 -10.27
C PHE A 155 -27.52 -18.64 -11.44
N LYS A 156 -28.62 -18.00 -11.80
CA LYS A 156 -29.41 -18.37 -12.99
C LYS A 156 -28.72 -17.98 -14.30
N ARG A 157 -27.88 -16.98 -14.26
CA ARG A 157 -27.01 -16.52 -15.33
C ARG A 157 -25.69 -16.05 -14.71
N HIS A 158 -24.59 -16.42 -15.29
CA HIS A 158 -23.27 -15.94 -14.89
C HIS A 158 -22.30 -16.05 -16.07
N GLY A 159 -21.19 -15.34 -15.96
CA GLY A 159 -20.12 -15.40 -16.95
C GLY A 159 -18.80 -14.93 -16.41
N PHE A 160 -17.75 -15.43 -17.03
CA PHE A 160 -16.38 -14.95 -16.84
C PHE A 160 -15.90 -14.22 -18.08
N GLN A 161 -15.04 -13.25 -17.85
CA GLN A 161 -14.19 -12.64 -18.88
C GLN A 161 -12.76 -12.64 -18.35
N VAL A 162 -11.85 -13.24 -19.11
CA VAL A 162 -10.41 -13.21 -18.80
C VAL A 162 -9.75 -12.23 -19.74
N ASN A 163 -9.08 -11.24 -19.15
CA ASN A 163 -8.27 -10.27 -19.88
C ASN A 163 -6.79 -10.69 -19.77
N SER A 164 -6.26 -11.31 -20.83
CA SER A 164 -4.88 -11.79 -20.85
C SER A 164 -3.83 -10.67 -20.92
N GLU A 165 -4.20 -9.47 -21.35
CA GLU A 165 -3.28 -8.30 -21.42
C GLU A 165 -3.10 -7.69 -20.04
N ALA A 166 -4.18 -7.46 -19.30
CA ALA A 166 -4.15 -6.95 -17.93
C ALA A 166 -3.84 -8.05 -16.89
N GLY A 167 -4.03 -9.31 -17.27
CA GLY A 167 -3.90 -10.45 -16.37
C GLY A 167 -5.05 -10.56 -15.37
N ASP A 168 -6.28 -10.15 -15.76
CA ASP A 168 -7.42 -10.08 -14.86
C ASP A 168 -8.45 -11.16 -15.16
N THR A 169 -9.13 -11.60 -14.13
CA THR A 169 -10.33 -12.42 -14.17
C THR A 169 -11.52 -11.60 -13.70
N TYR A 170 -12.51 -11.40 -14.56
CA TYR A 170 -13.79 -10.75 -14.24
C TYR A 170 -14.87 -11.79 -14.16
N PHE A 171 -15.79 -11.61 -13.22
CA PHE A 171 -16.99 -12.43 -13.04
C PHE A 171 -18.21 -11.57 -12.82
N TRP A 172 -19.33 -12.00 -13.37
CA TRP A 172 -20.65 -11.48 -13.03
C TRP A 172 -21.65 -12.64 -12.88
N GLY A 173 -22.60 -12.48 -11.97
CA GLY A 173 -23.66 -13.47 -11.75
C GLY A 173 -24.95 -12.84 -11.30
N ILE A 174 -26.07 -13.24 -11.93
CA ILE A 174 -27.42 -12.90 -11.50
C ILE A 174 -27.94 -14.01 -10.58
N ARG A 175 -28.16 -13.66 -9.31
CA ARG A 175 -28.59 -14.63 -8.30
C ARG A 175 -29.94 -15.28 -8.65
N SER A 176 -30.04 -16.61 -8.48
CA SER A 176 -31.26 -17.37 -8.66
C SER A 176 -32.30 -17.03 -7.59
N ALA A 177 -33.58 -17.04 -7.97
CA ALA A 177 -34.67 -17.12 -7.03
C ALA A 177 -34.72 -18.51 -6.37
N GLY A 178 -34.97 -18.57 -5.08
CA GLY A 178 -35.12 -19.83 -4.34
C GLY A 178 -33.84 -20.63 -4.07
N CYS A 179 -32.67 -20.09 -4.37
CA CYS A 179 -31.38 -20.60 -3.86
C CYS A 179 -31.23 -20.26 -2.37
N VAL A 180 -32.18 -20.67 -1.59
CA VAL A 180 -32.14 -20.51 -0.14
C VAL A 180 -31.54 -21.77 0.45
N ASN A 181 -30.29 -21.63 0.96
CA ASN A 181 -29.83 -22.40 2.10
C ASN A 181 -29.67 -23.92 1.98
N THR A 182 -29.41 -24.49 0.79
CA THR A 182 -28.79 -25.81 0.75
C THR A 182 -27.28 -25.63 0.73
N PHE A 183 -26.77 -25.37 1.90
CA PHE A 183 -25.34 -25.12 2.16
C PHE A 183 -24.52 -26.43 2.19
N ASP A 184 -24.66 -27.28 1.17
CA ASP A 184 -23.82 -28.46 1.03
C ASP A 184 -22.37 -28.13 0.63
N ASP A 185 -22.09 -26.91 0.21
CA ASP A 185 -20.76 -26.48 -0.26
C ASP A 185 -19.91 -25.77 0.80
N GLY A 186 -19.96 -26.27 2.05
CA GLY A 186 -19.07 -25.74 3.13
C GLY A 186 -19.71 -24.67 4.00
N TRP A 187 -21.03 -24.46 3.90
CA TRP A 187 -21.75 -23.60 4.85
C TRP A 187 -21.76 -24.25 6.24
N GLN A 188 -21.41 -23.47 7.23
CA GLN A 188 -21.43 -23.91 8.61
C GLN A 188 -22.58 -23.21 9.37
N SER A 189 -23.04 -23.89 10.39
CA SER A 189 -24.09 -23.35 11.25
C SER A 189 -23.68 -21.96 11.82
N PRO A 190 -24.63 -21.10 12.18
CA PRO A 190 -24.31 -19.81 12.83
C PRO A 190 -23.40 -19.98 14.07
N LEU A 191 -23.50 -21.11 14.78
CA LEU A 191 -22.65 -21.43 15.92
C LEU A 191 -21.22 -21.77 15.51
N ASP A 192 -21.04 -22.54 14.41
CA ASP A 192 -19.71 -22.84 13.86
C ASP A 192 -19.04 -21.59 13.27
N ARG A 193 -19.85 -20.72 12.64
CA ARG A 193 -19.37 -19.41 12.17
C ARG A 193 -18.93 -18.51 13.34
N LEU A 194 -19.72 -18.48 14.42
CA LEU A 194 -19.37 -17.74 15.63
C LEU A 194 -18.08 -18.26 16.26
N ALA A 195 -17.92 -19.57 16.39
CA ALA A 195 -16.71 -20.19 16.94
C ALA A 195 -15.47 -19.91 16.09
N ARG A 196 -15.60 -19.90 14.74
CA ARG A 196 -14.50 -19.51 13.84
C ARG A 196 -14.21 -18.01 13.93
N ALA A 197 -15.23 -17.16 13.95
CA ALA A 197 -15.07 -15.72 14.11
C ALA A 197 -14.33 -15.39 15.42
N GLN A 198 -14.66 -16.09 16.52
CA GLN A 198 -13.95 -15.97 17.79
C GLN A 198 -12.48 -16.41 17.68
N GLY A 199 -12.22 -17.51 16.96
CA GLY A 199 -10.86 -17.99 16.69
C GLY A 199 -10.05 -17.00 15.85
N GLN A 200 -10.65 -16.47 14.79
CA GLN A 200 -10.03 -15.45 13.93
C GLN A 200 -9.81 -14.13 14.67
N LEU A 201 -10.77 -13.70 15.50
CA LEU A 201 -10.61 -12.52 16.34
C LEU A 201 -9.43 -12.70 17.31
N SER A 202 -9.31 -13.87 17.96
CA SER A 202 -8.17 -14.17 18.83
C SER A 202 -6.84 -14.11 18.07
N GLN A 203 -6.78 -14.63 16.83
CA GLN A 203 -5.59 -14.55 16.00
C GLN A 203 -5.30 -13.10 15.57
N ALA A 204 -6.32 -12.33 15.23
CA ALA A 204 -6.17 -10.92 14.88
C ALA A 204 -5.68 -10.10 16.08
N VAL A 205 -6.22 -10.35 17.28
CA VAL A 205 -5.76 -9.72 18.52
C VAL A 205 -4.29 -10.08 18.80
N ASN A 206 -3.91 -11.34 18.62
CA ASN A 206 -2.51 -11.75 18.80
C ASN A 206 -1.58 -11.06 17.81
N ARG A 207 -1.93 -11.04 16.52
CA ARG A 207 -1.17 -10.29 15.47
C ARG A 207 -1.08 -8.79 15.80
N HIS A 208 -2.17 -8.18 16.25
CA HIS A 208 -2.16 -6.79 16.68
C HIS A 208 -1.20 -6.56 17.85
N ASN A 209 -1.19 -7.43 18.85
CA ASN A 209 -0.30 -7.34 19.99
C ASN A 209 1.18 -7.53 19.59
N GLU A 210 1.45 -8.45 18.67
CA GLU A 210 2.79 -8.65 18.10
C GLU A 210 3.26 -7.42 17.34
N MET A 211 2.40 -6.85 16.50
CA MET A 211 2.72 -5.64 15.73
C MET A 211 2.94 -4.43 16.64
N LYS A 212 2.14 -4.30 17.69
CA LYS A 212 2.32 -3.27 18.73
C LYS A 212 3.66 -3.43 19.48
N ALA A 213 4.07 -4.67 19.74
CA ALA A 213 5.37 -4.94 20.36
C ALA A 213 6.54 -4.64 19.40
N GLN A 214 6.37 -4.91 18.09
CA GLN A 214 7.36 -4.54 17.06
C GLN A 214 7.47 -3.02 16.92
N LEU A 215 6.35 -2.31 16.88
CA LEU A 215 6.32 -0.85 16.82
C LEU A 215 7.07 -0.24 17.99
N LYS A 216 6.79 -0.71 19.21
CA LYS A 216 7.49 -0.23 20.40
C LYS A 216 9.01 -0.44 20.33
N ARG A 217 9.47 -1.60 19.83
CA ARG A 217 10.91 -1.86 19.62
C ARG A 217 11.52 -0.93 18.58
N ALA A 218 10.78 -0.63 17.52
CA ALA A 218 11.23 0.30 16.49
C ALA A 218 11.32 1.73 17.03
N GLU A 219 10.38 2.16 17.86
CA GLU A 219 10.42 3.47 18.54
C GLU A 219 11.64 3.57 19.48
N GLU A 220 11.92 2.56 20.28
CA GLU A 220 13.09 2.50 21.17
C GLU A 220 14.42 2.52 20.38
N ALA A 221 14.46 1.83 19.24
CA ALA A 221 15.62 1.85 18.35
C ALA A 221 15.81 3.22 17.70
N LEU A 222 14.72 3.88 17.28
CA LEU A 222 14.75 5.22 16.70
C LEU A 222 15.27 6.25 17.73
N GLU A 223 14.79 6.19 18.97
CA GLU A 223 15.26 7.07 20.04
C GLU A 223 16.77 6.88 20.31
N THR A 224 17.22 5.62 20.30
CA THR A 224 18.65 5.30 20.44
C THR A 224 19.48 5.88 19.28
N CYS A 225 18.96 5.82 18.04
CA CYS A 225 19.62 6.39 16.88
C CYS A 225 19.65 7.92 16.93
N GLN A 226 18.58 8.55 17.41
CA GLN A 226 18.53 10.00 17.59
C GLN A 226 19.57 10.48 18.60
N GLN A 227 19.70 9.82 19.75
CA GLN A 227 20.71 10.12 20.76
C GLN A 227 22.14 9.99 20.21
N LYS A 228 22.40 8.95 19.41
CA LYS A 228 23.71 8.80 18.75
C LYS A 228 23.98 9.91 17.74
N LEU A 229 22.97 10.32 16.99
CA LEU A 229 23.08 11.41 16.02
C LEU A 229 23.40 12.74 16.72
N GLU A 230 22.75 13.05 17.82
CA GLU A 230 23.03 14.24 18.63
C GLU A 230 24.46 14.22 19.17
N ALA A 231 24.93 13.07 19.68
CA ALA A 231 26.30 12.93 20.14
C ALA A 231 27.33 13.18 19.02
N ILE A 232 27.12 12.64 17.83
CA ILE A 232 27.98 12.86 16.67
C ILE A 232 27.94 14.34 16.24
N GLN A 233 26.81 15.01 16.29
CA GLN A 233 26.69 16.43 15.96
C GLN A 233 27.56 17.28 16.90
N VAL A 234 27.50 17.01 18.20
CA VAL A 234 28.34 17.69 19.21
C VAL A 234 29.84 17.45 18.93
N GLU A 235 30.21 16.24 18.60
CA GLU A 235 31.62 15.87 18.29
C GLU A 235 32.12 16.61 17.04
N ILE A 236 31.29 16.70 16.00
CA ILE A 236 31.60 17.49 14.80
C ILE A 236 31.75 18.98 15.10
N GLU A 237 30.89 19.57 15.93
CA GLU A 237 30.97 20.97 16.30
C GLU A 237 32.29 21.28 17.04
N VAL A 238 32.70 20.41 17.98
CA VAL A 238 33.98 20.54 18.69
C VAL A 238 35.13 20.48 17.72
N GLU A 239 35.11 19.57 16.75
CA GLU A 239 36.20 19.43 15.78
C GLU A 239 36.28 20.62 14.81
N ILE A 240 35.13 21.16 14.40
CA ILE A 240 35.06 22.40 13.62
C ILE A 240 35.64 23.56 14.39
N GLN A 241 35.34 23.73 15.68
CA GLN A 241 35.91 24.79 16.52
C GLN A 241 37.41 24.68 16.64
N LYS A 242 37.96 23.47 16.88
CA LYS A 242 39.43 23.24 16.90
C LYS A 242 40.09 23.62 15.58
N SER A 243 39.49 23.20 14.46
CA SER A 243 40.00 23.52 13.12
C SER A 243 40.02 25.03 12.85
N GLN A 244 38.94 25.73 13.27
CA GLN A 244 38.86 27.19 13.15
C GLN A 244 39.92 27.89 13.99
N GLN A 245 40.15 27.42 15.23
CA GLN A 245 41.18 27.95 16.10
C GLN A 245 42.61 27.75 15.51
N GLN A 246 42.89 26.54 15.00
CA GLN A 246 44.17 26.27 14.34
C GLN A 246 44.39 27.16 13.11
N THR A 247 43.29 27.36 12.33
CA THR A 247 43.33 28.23 11.15
C THR A 247 43.59 29.69 11.55
N SER A 248 43.03 30.15 12.67
CA SER A 248 43.29 31.50 13.18
C SER A 248 44.73 31.70 13.60
N VAL A 249 45.30 30.74 14.37
CA VAL A 249 46.71 30.75 14.79
C VAL A 249 47.64 30.74 13.58
N MET A 250 47.33 29.92 12.57
CA MET A 250 48.13 29.86 11.35
C MET A 250 48.11 31.18 10.57
N LYS A 251 46.93 31.84 10.48
CA LYS A 251 46.79 33.18 9.87
C LYS A 251 47.62 34.25 10.61
N GLU A 252 47.65 34.22 11.94
CA GLU A 252 48.48 35.13 12.73
C GLU A 252 49.97 34.90 12.49
N SER A 253 50.39 33.60 12.44
CA SER A 253 51.76 33.26 12.13
C SER A 253 52.18 33.72 10.74
N ILE A 254 51.29 33.55 9.75
CA ILE A 254 51.55 34.04 8.38
C ILE A 254 51.70 35.56 8.38
N ARG A 255 50.84 36.32 9.07
CA ARG A 255 50.94 37.76 9.15
C ARG A 255 52.28 38.23 9.82
N ALA A 256 52.67 37.50 10.87
CA ALA A 256 53.96 37.80 11.53
C ALA A 256 55.14 37.59 10.59
N LEU A 257 55.16 36.48 9.86
CA LEU A 257 56.19 36.19 8.85
C LEU A 257 56.18 37.21 7.69
N GLU A 258 55.01 37.63 7.24
CA GLU A 258 54.90 38.65 6.21
C GLU A 258 55.47 39.99 6.68
N GLN A 259 55.20 40.40 7.95
CA GLN A 259 55.83 41.59 8.55
C GLN A 259 57.33 41.48 8.66
N GLU A 260 57.86 40.31 9.07
CA GLU A 260 59.30 40.07 9.14
C GLU A 260 59.93 40.15 7.75
N ILE A 261 59.35 39.52 6.74
CA ILE A 261 59.80 39.60 5.34
C ILE A 261 59.76 41.04 4.84
N TYR A 262 58.71 41.82 5.16
CA TYR A 262 58.65 43.21 4.80
C TYR A 262 59.76 44.02 5.47
N GLY A 263 60.02 43.78 6.75
CA GLY A 263 61.09 44.42 7.48
C GLY A 263 62.49 44.10 6.89
N LEU A 264 62.72 42.80 6.57
CA LEU A 264 63.96 42.36 5.91
C LEU A 264 64.16 43.03 4.54
N LYS A 265 63.10 43.09 3.70
CA LYS A 265 63.14 43.70 2.37
C LYS A 265 63.39 45.23 2.42
N ASN A 266 63.02 45.90 3.51
CA ASN A 266 63.20 47.32 3.70
C ASN A 266 64.49 47.64 4.49
N SER A 267 65.21 46.63 4.99
CA SER A 267 66.44 46.82 5.71
C SER A 267 67.50 47.44 4.81
N ARG A 268 68.46 48.18 5.43
CA ARG A 268 69.61 48.75 4.69
C ARG A 268 70.46 47.69 4.03
N ILE A 269 70.63 46.54 4.68
CA ILE A 269 71.42 45.40 4.15
C ILE A 269 70.71 44.81 2.89
N TRP A 270 69.39 44.66 2.89
CA TRP A 270 68.67 44.17 1.74
C TRP A 270 68.73 45.08 0.52
N ARG A 271 68.67 46.40 0.77
CA ARG A 271 68.84 47.43 -0.26
C ARG A 271 70.20 47.49 -0.83
N LEU A 272 71.26 47.39 0.03
CA LEU A 272 72.67 47.42 -0.38
C LEU A 272 73.05 46.17 -1.19
N THR A 273 72.44 45.02 -0.91
CA THR A 273 72.73 43.77 -1.62
C THR A 273 71.83 43.56 -2.86
N ALA A 274 70.94 44.48 -3.19
CA ALA A 274 70.04 44.37 -4.36
C ALA A 274 70.78 44.16 -5.70
N PRO A 275 71.89 44.82 -5.99
CA PRO A 275 72.62 44.53 -7.23
C PRO A 275 73.23 43.13 -7.32
N LEU A 276 73.69 42.55 -6.20
CA LEU A 276 74.23 41.16 -6.14
C LEU A 276 73.16 40.10 -6.35
N ARG A 277 71.87 40.31 -5.85
CA ARG A 277 70.74 39.41 -6.09
C ARG A 277 70.37 39.40 -7.55
N LYS A 278 70.26 40.55 -8.21
CA LYS A 278 69.96 40.66 -9.65
C LYS A 278 71.03 39.91 -10.51
N LEU A 279 72.25 39.92 -10.11
CA LEU A 279 73.36 39.15 -10.76
C LEU A 279 73.13 37.64 -10.59
N LYS A 280 72.76 37.17 -9.41
CA LYS A 280 72.46 35.77 -9.12
C LYS A 280 71.27 35.24 -9.89
N ASP A 281 70.15 36.01 -9.91
CA ASP A 281 68.89 35.62 -10.64
C ASP A 281 69.09 35.55 -12.15
N GLY A 282 70.03 36.41 -12.69
CA GLY A 282 70.41 36.36 -14.11
C GLY A 282 71.37 35.16 -14.45
N LEU A 283 72.08 34.60 -13.48
CA LEU A 283 72.90 33.41 -13.66
C LEU A 283 72.17 32.08 -13.50
N THR A 284 70.98 32.10 -12.91
CA THR A 284 70.14 30.91 -12.73
C THR A 284 69.10 30.74 -13.90
N GLN A 285 69.02 31.71 -14.80
CA GLN A 285 68.15 31.65 -16.00
C GLN A 285 68.92 31.45 -17.30
N ALA A 286 70.24 31.23 -17.25
CA ALA A 286 71.14 30.80 -18.32
C ALA A 286 71.54 29.33 -18.09
#